data_e67d6357d77be9f4104c7f65abb330be
#
_entry.id   e67d6357d77be9f4104c7f65abb330be
#
_cell.length_a   1.000
_cell.length_b   1.000
_cell.length_c   1.000
_cell.angle_alpha   90.00
_cell.angle_beta   90.00
_cell.angle_gamma   90.00
#
_symmetry.space_group_name_H-M   'P 1'
#
loop_
_entity.id
_entity.type
_entity.pdbx_description
1 polymer ?
#
loop_
_entity_poly.entity_id
_entity_poly.type
_entity_poly.pdbx_seq_one_letter_code
_entity_poly.pdbx_strand_id
1 'polypeptide(L)'
;MTQPVEIREVKTIEEYNACVHLQREVFGLPDLEISPRRHLIVSAQAGGWTLGAFVGERLVGFVLHLPAVRGNEIFGYSHMMAVAADFQNKGVGAQLKWAQRARALSEGREFIKWTFEPVRARNAHFNLNRLGVVVRSYAVNFYGTDYATNPSERAAGPLGMDSDRLFASWELHSPRVEALAEGRAFSVGTPDQVIEIPNDFGALLKSDPRAAKAEGLRIREDFLKAFSAGLVCRAFERDEQRPKYLLYRENF
;
A
#
# COMPACT_ATOMS: atom_id res chain seq x y z
N MET A 1 -17.84 -10.18 24.41
CA MET A 1 -18.22 -9.34 23.26
C MET A 1 -16.96 -8.57 22.85
N THR A 2 -16.50 -8.71 21.60
CA THR A 2 -15.37 -7.92 21.10
C THR A 2 -15.82 -6.47 20.97
N GLN A 3 -15.08 -5.54 21.58
CA GLN A 3 -15.34 -4.12 21.43
C GLN A 3 -15.25 -3.72 19.94
N PRO A 4 -16.14 -2.84 19.45
CA PRO A 4 -16.06 -2.36 18.06
C PRO A 4 -14.78 -1.56 17.81
N VAL A 5 -14.32 -1.60 16.57
CA VAL A 5 -13.21 -0.75 16.12
C VAL A 5 -13.76 0.65 15.84
N GLU A 6 -13.19 1.66 16.48
CA GLU A 6 -13.47 3.08 16.24
C GLU A 6 -12.37 3.68 15.36
N ILE A 7 -12.75 4.38 14.28
CA ILE A 7 -11.80 5.13 13.45
C ILE A 7 -11.91 6.61 13.80
N ARG A 8 -10.84 7.19 14.32
CA ARG A 8 -10.77 8.61 14.66
C ARG A 8 -9.37 9.17 14.46
N GLU A 9 -9.24 10.48 14.48
CA GLU A 9 -7.96 11.17 14.38
C GLU A 9 -7.09 10.93 15.61
N VAL A 10 -5.81 10.71 15.38
CA VAL A 10 -4.74 10.65 16.40
C VAL A 10 -4.41 12.08 16.81
N LYS A 11 -4.49 12.40 18.12
CA LYS A 11 -4.34 13.77 18.62
C LYS A 11 -3.36 13.93 19.77
N THR A 12 -3.22 12.91 20.63
CA THR A 12 -2.39 13.02 21.82
C THR A 12 -0.96 12.53 21.59
N ILE A 13 -0.05 12.94 22.45
CA ILE A 13 1.35 12.48 22.40
C ILE A 13 1.45 10.96 22.56
N GLU A 14 0.62 10.40 23.44
CA GLU A 14 0.53 8.96 23.71
C GLU A 14 0.08 8.20 22.47
N GLU A 15 -0.93 8.71 21.77
CA GLU A 15 -1.44 8.10 20.53
C GLU A 15 -0.40 8.18 19.38
N TYR A 16 0.31 9.31 19.25
CA TYR A 16 1.43 9.39 18.30
C TYR A 16 2.57 8.43 18.65
N ASN A 17 2.87 8.25 19.95
CA ASN A 17 3.82 7.23 20.38
C ASN A 17 3.35 5.82 20.03
N ALA A 18 2.05 5.53 20.21
CA ALA A 18 1.47 4.24 19.83
C ALA A 18 1.62 3.99 18.31
N CYS A 19 1.46 5.01 17.46
CA CYS A 19 1.74 4.88 16.02
C CYS A 19 3.21 4.53 15.75
N VAL A 20 4.17 5.12 16.48
CA VAL A 20 5.61 4.80 16.33
C VAL A 20 5.90 3.36 16.76
N HIS A 21 5.32 2.90 17.87
CA HIS A 21 5.46 1.50 18.31
C HIS A 21 4.88 0.52 17.29
N LEU A 22 3.70 0.83 16.76
CA LEU A 22 3.05 -0.02 15.76
C LEU A 22 3.83 -0.11 14.43
N GLN A 23 4.55 0.96 14.04
CA GLN A 23 5.48 0.90 12.91
C GLN A 23 6.57 -0.14 13.11
N ARG A 24 7.21 -0.16 14.30
CA ARG A 24 8.25 -1.15 14.63
C ARG A 24 7.72 -2.57 14.60
N GLU A 25 6.56 -2.78 15.21
CA GLU A 25 5.89 -4.09 15.26
C GLU A 25 5.56 -4.64 13.86
N VAL A 26 5.01 -3.78 12.99
CA VAL A 26 4.44 -4.23 11.71
C VAL A 26 5.45 -4.23 10.58
N PHE A 27 6.32 -3.23 10.51
CA PHE A 27 7.25 -3.09 9.38
C PHE A 27 8.61 -3.74 9.63
N GLY A 28 9.01 -3.93 10.88
CA GLY A 28 10.32 -4.49 11.22
C GLY A 28 11.50 -3.65 10.71
N LEU A 29 11.27 -2.36 10.44
CA LEU A 29 12.29 -1.44 9.94
C LEU A 29 13.28 -1.02 11.05
N PRO A 30 14.53 -0.69 10.68
CA PRO A 30 15.46 -0.11 11.64
C PRO A 30 14.96 1.24 12.13
N ASP A 31 15.40 1.67 13.31
CA ASP A 31 14.95 2.92 13.92
C ASP A 31 15.17 4.17 13.03
N LEU A 32 16.18 4.14 12.15
CA LEU A 32 16.45 5.21 11.19
C LEU A 32 15.36 5.36 10.11
N GLU A 33 14.62 4.29 9.82
CA GLU A 33 13.57 4.26 8.80
C GLU A 33 12.16 4.44 9.41
N ILE A 34 12.05 4.48 10.74
CA ILE A 34 10.79 4.72 11.44
C ILE A 34 10.47 6.21 11.41
N SER A 35 9.27 6.55 10.95
CA SER A 35 8.77 7.93 11.05
C SER A 35 8.60 8.33 12.52
N PRO A 36 9.41 9.25 13.04
CA PRO A 36 9.38 9.61 14.44
C PRO A 36 8.10 10.40 14.79
N ARG A 37 7.72 10.39 16.06
CA ARG A 37 6.56 11.16 16.57
C ARG A 37 6.55 12.60 16.08
N ARG A 38 7.70 13.28 16.09
CA ARG A 38 7.80 14.67 15.61
C ARG A 38 7.40 14.83 14.16
N HIS A 39 7.72 13.88 13.29
CA HIS A 39 7.29 13.89 11.90
C HIS A 39 5.76 13.77 11.79
N LEU A 40 5.13 12.87 12.55
CA LEU A 40 3.66 12.74 12.56
C LEU A 40 2.96 14.02 13.01
N ILE A 41 3.48 14.67 14.07
CA ILE A 41 2.94 15.94 14.59
C ILE A 41 3.11 17.08 13.57
N VAL A 42 4.31 17.23 12.99
CA VAL A 42 4.57 18.27 11.98
C VAL A 42 3.73 18.05 10.73
N SER A 43 3.54 16.78 10.31
CA SER A 43 2.65 16.44 9.19
C SER A 43 1.21 16.91 9.45
N ALA A 44 0.71 16.76 10.68
CA ALA A 44 -0.61 17.28 11.06
C ALA A 44 -0.67 18.81 11.00
N GLN A 45 0.36 19.51 11.44
CA GLN A 45 0.45 20.99 11.35
C GLN A 45 0.56 21.48 9.90
N ALA A 46 1.12 20.67 9.01
CA ALA A 46 1.27 20.98 7.59
C ALA A 46 0.00 20.64 6.75
N GLY A 47 -1.14 20.39 7.39
CA GLY A 47 -2.40 20.07 6.73
C GLY A 47 -2.57 18.57 6.39
N GLY A 48 -1.69 17.70 6.90
CA GLY A 48 -1.88 16.27 6.91
C GLY A 48 -2.66 15.81 8.15
N TRP A 49 -2.84 14.53 8.30
CA TRP A 49 -3.49 13.93 9.47
C TRP A 49 -3.21 12.42 9.57
N THR A 50 -3.36 11.90 10.77
CA THR A 50 -3.26 10.46 11.03
C THR A 50 -4.61 9.98 11.55
N LEU A 51 -5.24 9.01 10.86
CA LEU A 51 -6.39 8.29 11.40
C LEU A 51 -5.91 7.04 12.12
N GLY A 52 -6.37 6.85 13.35
CA GLY A 52 -6.15 5.66 14.16
C GLY A 52 -7.40 4.77 14.18
N ALA A 53 -7.18 3.47 14.21
CA ALA A 53 -8.18 2.47 14.54
C ALA A 53 -7.99 2.06 16.00
N PHE A 54 -9.03 2.23 16.83
CA PHE A 54 -8.97 2.00 18.26
C PHE A 54 -9.94 0.91 18.70
N VAL A 55 -9.52 0.12 19.67
CA VAL A 55 -10.38 -0.79 20.44
C VAL A 55 -10.24 -0.41 21.91
N GLY A 56 -11.25 0.28 22.44
CA GLY A 56 -11.08 1.04 23.68
C GLY A 56 -9.99 2.08 23.52
N GLU A 57 -8.99 2.08 24.40
CA GLU A 57 -7.85 2.99 24.35
C GLU A 57 -6.67 2.46 23.49
N ARG A 58 -6.70 1.18 23.10
CA ARG A 58 -5.61 0.57 22.32
C ARG A 58 -5.68 0.95 20.86
N LEU A 59 -4.62 1.58 20.34
CA LEU A 59 -4.40 1.76 18.90
C LEU A 59 -4.06 0.39 18.28
N VAL A 60 -4.89 -0.07 17.33
CA VAL A 60 -4.73 -1.34 16.62
C VAL A 60 -4.41 -1.18 15.13
N GLY A 61 -4.42 0.05 14.64
CA GLY A 61 -4.01 0.40 13.29
C GLY A 61 -3.97 1.90 13.09
N PHE A 62 -3.26 2.35 12.08
CA PHE A 62 -3.28 3.76 11.66
C PHE A 62 -2.99 3.92 10.17
N VAL A 63 -3.37 5.06 9.61
CA VAL A 63 -2.97 5.54 8.29
C VAL A 63 -2.53 7.00 8.39
N LEU A 64 -1.34 7.31 7.85
CA LEU A 64 -0.83 8.68 7.73
C LEU A 64 -1.15 9.23 6.35
N HIS A 65 -1.81 10.38 6.32
CA HIS A 65 -2.14 11.15 5.13
C HIS A 65 -1.37 12.46 5.11
N LEU A 66 -0.72 12.74 3.99
CA LEU A 66 0.00 13.97 3.73
C LEU A 66 -0.69 14.75 2.62
N PRO A 67 -0.79 16.08 2.71
CA PRO A 67 -1.12 16.91 1.56
C PRO A 67 0.06 16.90 0.60
N ALA A 68 -0.21 16.79 -0.69
CA ALA A 68 0.82 16.74 -1.70
C ALA A 68 0.48 17.64 -2.88
N VAL A 69 1.53 18.27 -3.44
CA VAL A 69 1.45 19.10 -4.64
C VAL A 69 2.54 18.65 -5.60
N ARG A 70 2.18 18.39 -6.84
CA ARG A 70 3.12 18.08 -7.91
C ARG A 70 2.72 18.81 -9.18
N GLY A 71 3.47 19.83 -9.55
CA GLY A 71 3.04 20.77 -10.59
C GLY A 71 1.76 21.49 -10.17
N ASN A 72 0.72 21.39 -10.98
CA ASN A 72 -0.60 21.97 -10.69
C ASN A 72 -1.57 20.97 -10.02
N GLU A 73 -1.15 19.74 -9.79
CA GLU A 73 -1.99 18.72 -9.19
C GLU A 73 -1.88 18.75 -7.66
N ILE A 74 -3.03 18.87 -6.99
CA ILE A 74 -3.15 18.78 -5.53
C ILE A 74 -3.83 17.46 -5.21
N PHE A 75 -3.18 16.63 -4.39
CA PHE A 75 -3.68 15.30 -4.03
C PHE A 75 -3.33 14.91 -2.60
N GLY A 76 -3.94 13.87 -2.09
CA GLY A 76 -3.53 13.25 -0.85
C GLY A 76 -2.43 12.21 -1.09
N TYR A 77 -1.43 12.13 -0.22
CA TYR A 77 -0.46 11.04 -0.25
C TYR A 77 -0.63 10.15 0.99
N SER A 78 -0.98 8.88 0.79
CA SER A 78 -1.08 7.90 1.86
C SER A 78 0.31 7.34 2.14
N HIS A 79 1.02 7.95 3.09
CA HIS A 79 2.44 7.65 3.29
C HIS A 79 2.66 6.26 3.86
N MET A 80 1.93 5.88 4.91
CA MET A 80 2.00 4.56 5.52
C MET A 80 0.69 4.15 6.16
N MET A 81 0.47 2.84 6.25
CA MET A 81 -0.64 2.24 6.98
C MET A 81 -0.16 0.97 7.67
N ALA A 82 -0.39 0.86 8.96
CA ALA A 82 -0.08 -0.34 9.74
C ALA A 82 -1.33 -0.84 10.46
N VAL A 83 -1.43 -2.15 10.63
CA VAL A 83 -2.47 -2.82 11.43
C VAL A 83 -1.79 -3.91 12.26
N ALA A 84 -2.01 -3.88 13.58
CA ALA A 84 -1.47 -4.85 14.52
C ALA A 84 -1.76 -6.29 14.09
N ALA A 85 -0.82 -7.19 14.31
CA ALA A 85 -0.87 -8.56 13.79
C ALA A 85 -2.16 -9.29 14.17
N ASP A 86 -2.62 -9.13 15.42
CA ASP A 86 -3.84 -9.71 15.95
C ASP A 86 -5.14 -9.10 15.38
N PHE A 87 -5.06 -7.97 14.65
CA PHE A 87 -6.17 -7.29 13.97
C PHE A 87 -6.08 -7.35 12.44
N GLN A 88 -5.04 -7.95 11.88
CA GLN A 88 -4.96 -8.19 10.45
C GLN A 88 -6.03 -9.19 9.97
N ASN A 89 -6.42 -9.11 8.71
CA ASN A 89 -7.47 -9.94 8.08
C ASN A 89 -8.89 -9.76 8.68
N LYS A 90 -9.09 -8.81 9.60
CA LYS A 90 -10.39 -8.50 10.23
C LYS A 90 -11.06 -7.22 9.65
N GLY A 91 -10.59 -6.74 8.50
CA GLY A 91 -11.17 -5.59 7.81
C GLY A 91 -10.70 -4.21 8.30
N VAL A 92 -9.87 -4.13 9.35
CA VAL A 92 -9.40 -2.85 9.93
C VAL A 92 -8.69 -1.96 8.90
N GLY A 93 -7.82 -2.53 8.07
CA GLY A 93 -7.14 -1.78 7.01
C GLY A 93 -8.11 -1.19 5.98
N ALA A 94 -9.19 -1.90 5.64
CA ALA A 94 -10.23 -1.38 4.75
C ALA A 94 -11.00 -0.23 5.42
N GLN A 95 -11.38 -0.36 6.69
CA GLN A 95 -12.06 0.71 7.45
C GLN A 95 -11.19 1.98 7.49
N LEU A 96 -9.89 1.86 7.78
CA LEU A 96 -8.95 2.99 7.74
C LEU A 96 -8.90 3.66 6.37
N LYS A 97 -8.81 2.88 5.28
CA LYS A 97 -8.76 3.43 3.91
C LYS A 97 -10.07 4.11 3.51
N TRP A 98 -11.22 3.51 3.82
CA TRP A 98 -12.50 4.15 3.51
C TRP A 98 -12.74 5.41 4.35
N ALA A 99 -12.33 5.44 5.62
CA ALA A 99 -12.34 6.66 6.42
C ALA A 99 -11.36 7.72 5.87
N GLN A 100 -10.18 7.29 5.38
CA GLN A 100 -9.23 8.16 4.69
C GLN A 100 -9.87 8.80 3.44
N ARG A 101 -10.59 8.01 2.63
CA ARG A 101 -11.34 8.54 1.47
C ARG A 101 -12.38 9.57 1.88
N ALA A 102 -13.22 9.24 2.85
CA ALA A 102 -14.30 10.11 3.29
C ALA A 102 -13.76 11.49 3.74
N ARG A 103 -12.68 11.50 4.53
CA ARG A 103 -12.04 12.75 4.95
C ARG A 103 -11.39 13.50 3.79
N ALA A 104 -10.66 12.82 2.92
CA ALA A 104 -10.02 13.46 1.76
C ALA A 104 -11.06 14.11 0.84
N LEU A 105 -12.21 13.48 0.61
CA LEU A 105 -13.33 14.05 -0.13
C LEU A 105 -13.89 15.30 0.55
N SER A 106 -14.05 15.30 1.88
CA SER A 106 -14.52 16.48 2.63
C SER A 106 -13.53 17.66 2.58
N GLU A 107 -12.26 17.39 2.27
CA GLU A 107 -11.21 18.38 2.04
C GLU A 107 -11.06 18.79 0.55
N GLY A 108 -11.97 18.32 -0.32
CA GLY A 108 -11.94 18.60 -1.76
C GLY A 108 -10.83 17.89 -2.53
N ARG A 109 -10.31 16.78 -2.00
CA ARG A 109 -9.31 15.96 -2.72
C ARG A 109 -10.02 15.01 -3.69
N GLU A 110 -9.54 14.96 -4.92
CA GLU A 110 -10.03 14.03 -5.94
C GLU A 110 -9.22 12.74 -6.00
N PHE A 111 -7.97 12.80 -5.53
CA PHE A 111 -7.02 11.69 -5.63
C PHE A 111 -6.29 11.46 -4.31
N ILE A 112 -6.04 10.18 -4.01
CA ILE A 112 -5.03 9.76 -3.04
C ILE A 112 -4.04 8.85 -3.75
N LYS A 113 -2.73 9.11 -3.59
CA LYS A 113 -1.65 8.32 -4.19
C LYS A 113 -0.79 7.67 -3.13
N TRP A 114 -0.20 6.53 -3.43
CA TRP A 114 0.81 5.85 -2.62
C TRP A 114 1.57 4.84 -3.45
N THR A 115 2.52 4.16 -2.84
CA THR A 115 3.27 3.08 -3.50
C THR A 115 3.09 1.75 -2.78
N PHE A 116 3.20 0.65 -3.51
CA PHE A 116 3.23 -0.69 -2.94
C PHE A 116 4.15 -1.62 -3.75
N GLU A 117 4.61 -2.69 -3.10
CA GLU A 117 5.50 -3.66 -3.71
C GLU A 117 4.77 -4.50 -4.76
N PRO A 118 5.32 -4.63 -5.99
CA PRO A 118 4.67 -5.41 -7.06
C PRO A 118 4.59 -6.90 -6.78
N VAL A 119 5.47 -7.42 -5.93
CA VAL A 119 5.56 -8.86 -5.60
C VAL A 119 4.65 -9.30 -4.44
N ARG A 120 3.88 -8.39 -3.84
CA ARG A 120 3.01 -8.69 -2.70
C ARG A 120 1.56 -8.90 -3.15
N ALA A 121 1.20 -10.17 -3.44
CA ALA A 121 -0.14 -10.55 -3.90
C ALA A 121 -1.28 -10.02 -3.01
N ARG A 122 -1.11 -10.06 -1.68
CA ARG A 122 -2.09 -9.53 -0.73
C ARG A 122 -2.30 -8.03 -0.90
N ASN A 123 -1.23 -7.25 -1.07
CA ASN A 123 -1.32 -5.80 -1.26
C ASN A 123 -1.93 -5.47 -2.63
N ALA A 124 -1.57 -6.23 -3.67
CA ALA A 124 -2.16 -6.09 -5.00
C ALA A 124 -3.67 -6.29 -4.98
N HIS A 125 -4.13 -7.40 -4.40
CA HIS A 125 -5.57 -7.67 -4.26
C HIS A 125 -6.28 -6.58 -3.44
N PHE A 126 -5.70 -6.16 -2.33
CA PHE A 126 -6.29 -5.11 -1.49
C PHE A 126 -6.44 -3.80 -2.26
N ASN A 127 -5.35 -3.32 -2.88
CA ASN A 127 -5.34 -2.06 -3.60
C ASN A 127 -6.26 -2.09 -4.83
N LEU A 128 -6.09 -3.08 -5.69
CA LEU A 128 -6.80 -3.13 -6.97
C LEU A 128 -8.26 -3.56 -6.82
N ASN A 129 -8.54 -4.59 -6.02
CA ASN A 129 -9.90 -5.17 -5.99
C ASN A 129 -10.75 -4.63 -4.84
N ARG A 130 -10.15 -4.34 -3.67
CA ARG A 130 -10.93 -3.87 -2.51
C ARG A 130 -11.08 -2.36 -2.49
N LEU A 131 -10.10 -1.61 -3.01
CA LEU A 131 -10.13 -0.15 -3.06
C LEU A 131 -10.40 0.42 -4.45
N GLY A 132 -10.18 -0.36 -5.52
CA GLY A 132 -10.42 0.10 -6.89
C GLY A 132 -9.35 1.05 -7.44
N VAL A 133 -8.13 1.01 -6.90
CA VAL A 133 -6.99 1.80 -7.43
C VAL A 133 -6.68 1.44 -8.86
N VAL A 134 -6.12 2.40 -9.57
CA VAL A 134 -5.50 2.21 -10.89
C VAL A 134 -3.98 2.41 -10.74
N VAL A 135 -3.20 1.59 -11.46
CA VAL A 135 -1.74 1.70 -11.50
C VAL A 135 -1.31 1.96 -12.94
N ARG A 136 -0.56 3.05 -13.14
CA ARG A 136 -0.08 3.51 -14.46
C ARG A 136 1.43 3.62 -14.55
N SER A 137 2.14 3.44 -13.45
CA SER A 137 3.60 3.61 -13.44
C SER A 137 4.30 2.71 -12.43
N TYR A 138 5.55 2.46 -12.74
CA TYR A 138 6.48 1.63 -11.98
C TYR A 138 7.71 2.46 -11.64
N ALA A 139 8.16 2.39 -10.41
CA ALA A 139 9.42 2.99 -9.98
C ALA A 139 10.43 1.91 -9.64
N VAL A 140 11.54 1.92 -10.35
CA VAL A 140 12.65 1.01 -10.11
C VAL A 140 13.44 1.50 -8.91
N ASN A 141 13.68 0.61 -7.95
CA ASN A 141 14.51 0.84 -6.77
C ASN A 141 14.21 2.16 -6.03
N PHE A 142 12.94 2.41 -5.77
CA PHE A 142 12.40 3.72 -5.34
C PHE A 142 12.97 4.24 -4.03
N TYR A 143 13.19 3.36 -3.04
CA TYR A 143 13.78 3.69 -1.73
C TYR A 143 15.25 3.26 -1.61
N GLY A 144 15.85 2.78 -2.69
CA GLY A 144 17.15 2.13 -2.64
C GLY A 144 17.03 0.63 -2.42
N THR A 145 18.17 -0.06 -2.47
CA THR A 145 18.21 -1.51 -2.30
C THR A 145 18.04 -1.86 -0.83
N ASP A 146 17.01 -2.65 -0.53
CA ASP A 146 16.77 -3.16 0.82
C ASP A 146 17.76 -4.27 1.15
N TYR A 147 18.65 -3.99 2.09
CA TYR A 147 19.48 -4.99 2.71
C TYR A 147 18.79 -5.48 3.99
N ALA A 148 18.96 -6.77 4.29
CA ALA A 148 18.44 -7.32 5.54
C ALA A 148 18.86 -6.46 6.74
N THR A 149 17.89 -5.98 7.49
CA THR A 149 18.10 -5.06 8.61
C THR A 149 18.65 -5.77 9.85
N ASN A 150 18.49 -7.09 9.91
CA ASN A 150 18.97 -7.93 10.99
C ASN A 150 20.45 -8.26 10.78
N PRO A 151 21.37 -7.98 11.74
CA PRO A 151 22.78 -8.33 11.61
C PRO A 151 23.05 -9.82 11.31
N SER A 152 22.21 -10.72 11.82
CA SER A 152 22.26 -12.16 11.56
C SER A 152 21.86 -12.53 10.13
N GLU A 153 20.98 -11.76 9.52
CA GLU A 153 20.55 -11.96 8.12
C GLU A 153 21.55 -11.35 7.13
N ARG A 154 22.27 -10.28 7.52
CA ARG A 154 23.36 -9.70 6.72
C ARG A 154 24.53 -10.69 6.54
N ALA A 155 24.76 -11.56 7.51
CA ALA A 155 25.80 -12.59 7.43
C ALA A 155 25.46 -13.73 6.42
N ALA A 156 24.21 -13.88 6.04
CA ALA A 156 23.76 -14.92 5.09
C ALA A 156 23.95 -14.57 3.61
N GLY A 157 24.49 -13.37 3.30
CA GLY A 157 24.88 -12.98 1.95
C GLY A 157 24.17 -11.73 1.38
N PRO A 158 24.77 -11.12 0.38
CA PRO A 158 24.53 -9.72 -0.02
C PRO A 158 23.46 -9.54 -1.11
N LEU A 159 22.45 -10.39 -1.20
CA LEU A 159 21.38 -10.19 -2.17
C LEU A 159 20.34 -9.21 -1.59
N GLY A 160 20.72 -7.92 -1.51
CA GLY A 160 19.74 -6.86 -1.32
C GLY A 160 18.75 -6.89 -2.47
N MET A 161 17.46 -6.72 -2.15
CA MET A 161 16.41 -6.59 -3.14
C MET A 161 16.16 -5.11 -3.42
N ASP A 162 16.02 -4.78 -4.68
CA ASP A 162 15.60 -3.43 -5.07
C ASP A 162 14.19 -3.17 -4.56
N SER A 163 13.98 -1.98 -4.01
CA SER A 163 12.68 -1.56 -3.48
C SER A 163 11.75 -1.04 -4.58
N ASP A 164 11.44 -1.90 -5.53
CA ASP A 164 10.52 -1.58 -6.63
C ASP A 164 9.11 -1.25 -6.13
N ARG A 165 8.46 -0.27 -6.77
CA ARG A 165 7.13 0.19 -6.38
C ARG A 165 6.20 0.37 -7.58
N LEU A 166 4.96 -0.05 -7.39
CA LEU A 166 3.83 0.36 -8.22
C LEU A 166 3.19 1.61 -7.61
N PHE A 167 2.93 2.64 -8.43
CA PHE A 167 2.20 3.84 -7.98
C PHE A 167 0.69 3.62 -8.08
N ALA A 168 0.05 3.53 -6.93
CA ALA A 168 -1.39 3.50 -6.81
C ALA A 168 -1.97 4.90 -6.99
N SER A 169 -2.95 5.06 -7.88
CA SER A 169 -3.79 6.23 -7.99
C SER A 169 -5.22 5.86 -7.61
N TRP A 170 -5.71 6.40 -6.51
CA TRP A 170 -7.07 6.21 -6.03
C TRP A 170 -7.93 7.40 -6.46
N GLU A 171 -8.67 7.22 -7.53
CA GLU A 171 -9.57 8.21 -8.12
C GLU A 171 -10.88 8.18 -7.33
N LEU A 172 -11.01 9.07 -6.35
CA LEU A 172 -12.01 8.97 -5.28
C LEU A 172 -13.46 9.05 -5.75
N HIS A 173 -13.70 9.68 -6.90
CA HIS A 173 -15.01 9.82 -7.53
C HIS A 173 -15.25 8.86 -8.72
N SER A 174 -14.29 7.96 -9.01
CA SER A 174 -14.51 7.04 -10.13
C SER A 174 -15.70 6.10 -9.84
N PRO A 175 -16.51 5.74 -10.86
CA PRO A 175 -17.67 4.86 -10.69
C PRO A 175 -17.34 3.54 -10.01
N ARG A 176 -16.14 3.04 -10.27
CA ARG A 176 -15.64 1.82 -9.62
C ARG A 176 -15.42 1.99 -8.12
N VAL A 177 -14.75 3.07 -7.72
CA VAL A 177 -14.46 3.35 -6.32
C VAL A 177 -15.74 3.63 -5.55
N GLU A 178 -16.70 4.35 -6.15
CA GLU A 178 -18.01 4.59 -5.56
C GLU A 178 -18.80 3.28 -5.37
N ALA A 179 -18.83 2.42 -6.41
CA ALA A 179 -19.49 1.12 -6.30
C ALA A 179 -18.89 0.28 -5.16
N LEU A 180 -17.55 0.22 -5.05
CA LEU A 180 -16.87 -0.52 -4.00
C LEU A 180 -17.08 0.08 -2.61
N ALA A 181 -17.17 1.41 -2.49
CA ALA A 181 -17.49 2.08 -1.22
C ALA A 181 -18.89 1.71 -0.70
N GLU A 182 -19.82 1.48 -1.60
CA GLU A 182 -21.20 1.05 -1.30
C GLU A 182 -21.34 -0.49 -1.18
N GLY A 183 -20.23 -1.23 -1.25
CA GLY A 183 -20.23 -2.69 -1.19
C GLY A 183 -20.76 -3.39 -2.45
N ARG A 184 -20.92 -2.66 -3.56
CA ARG A 184 -21.37 -3.21 -4.84
C ARG A 184 -20.20 -3.82 -5.62
N ALA A 185 -20.47 -4.90 -6.34
CA ALA A 185 -19.51 -5.48 -7.27
C ALA A 185 -19.30 -4.56 -8.49
N PHE A 186 -18.09 -4.56 -9.02
CA PHE A 186 -17.75 -3.83 -10.25
C PHE A 186 -16.92 -4.75 -11.17
N SER A 187 -17.37 -4.93 -12.40
CA SER A 187 -16.66 -5.69 -13.42
C SER A 187 -15.72 -4.79 -14.20
N VAL A 188 -14.51 -5.28 -14.47
CA VAL A 188 -13.49 -4.57 -15.25
C VAL A 188 -13.31 -5.12 -16.69
N GLY A 189 -14.12 -6.12 -17.07
CA GLY A 189 -14.04 -6.75 -18.38
C GLY A 189 -12.88 -7.73 -18.55
N THR A 190 -12.59 -8.09 -19.80
CA THR A 190 -11.50 -9.00 -20.15
C THR A 190 -10.19 -8.22 -20.25
N PRO A 191 -9.10 -8.67 -19.61
CA PRO A 191 -7.80 -7.99 -19.68
C PRO A 191 -7.14 -8.17 -21.05
N ASP A 192 -6.40 -7.15 -21.49
CA ASP A 192 -5.55 -7.20 -22.69
C ASP A 192 -4.24 -7.95 -22.42
N GLN A 193 -3.73 -7.89 -21.19
CA GLN A 193 -2.50 -8.55 -20.76
C GLN A 193 -2.59 -8.95 -19.28
N VAL A 194 -1.87 -10.01 -18.92
CA VAL A 194 -1.69 -10.44 -17.53
C VAL A 194 -0.21 -10.48 -17.17
N ILE A 195 0.11 -10.20 -15.89
CA ILE A 195 1.45 -10.35 -15.32
C ILE A 195 1.32 -11.26 -14.10
N GLU A 196 1.90 -12.45 -14.19
CA GLU A 196 1.91 -13.41 -13.10
C GLU A 196 2.98 -13.04 -12.06
N ILE A 197 2.68 -13.32 -10.79
CA ILE A 197 3.65 -13.19 -9.70
C ILE A 197 3.60 -14.43 -8.80
N PRO A 198 4.66 -14.73 -8.03
CA PRO A 198 4.60 -15.77 -7.00
C PRO A 198 3.55 -15.41 -5.94
N ASN A 199 2.78 -16.39 -5.48
CA ASN A 199 1.81 -16.16 -4.41
C ASN A 199 2.49 -15.78 -3.09
N ASP A 200 3.60 -16.43 -2.76
CA ASP A 200 4.44 -16.09 -1.59
C ASP A 200 5.89 -15.80 -2.00
N PHE A 201 6.12 -14.54 -2.40
CA PHE A 201 7.46 -14.06 -2.74
C PHE A 201 8.40 -14.10 -1.52
N GLY A 202 7.88 -13.93 -0.32
CA GLY A 202 8.68 -13.98 0.91
C GLY A 202 9.22 -15.39 1.18
N ALA A 203 8.42 -16.43 0.94
CA ALA A 203 8.87 -17.81 1.04
C ALA A 203 9.92 -18.12 -0.05
N LEU A 204 9.69 -17.67 -1.29
CA LEU A 204 10.66 -17.82 -2.38
C LEU A 204 11.99 -17.13 -2.05
N LEU A 205 11.95 -15.90 -1.51
CA LEU A 205 13.15 -15.16 -1.12
C LEU A 205 13.97 -15.89 -0.03
N LYS A 206 13.30 -16.57 0.90
CA LYS A 206 13.96 -17.35 1.95
C LYS A 206 14.55 -18.67 1.43
N SER A 207 13.86 -19.36 0.53
CA SER A 207 14.27 -20.66 0.02
C SER A 207 15.27 -20.58 -1.14
N ASP A 208 15.08 -19.61 -2.04
CA ASP A 208 15.96 -19.36 -3.20
C ASP A 208 16.04 -17.86 -3.54
N PRO A 209 16.97 -17.13 -2.88
CA PRO A 209 17.15 -15.69 -3.12
C PRO A 209 17.51 -15.35 -4.57
N ARG A 210 18.18 -16.24 -5.29
CA ARG A 210 18.56 -16.02 -6.70
C ARG A 210 17.33 -16.10 -7.60
N ALA A 211 16.49 -17.11 -7.41
CA ALA A 211 15.22 -17.23 -8.13
C ALA A 211 14.29 -16.06 -7.80
N ALA A 212 14.21 -15.64 -6.53
CA ALA A 212 13.44 -14.45 -6.14
C ALA A 212 13.92 -13.18 -6.86
N LYS A 213 15.24 -12.96 -6.96
CA LYS A 213 15.81 -11.82 -7.68
C LYS A 213 15.47 -11.88 -9.18
N ALA A 214 15.63 -13.04 -9.81
CA ALA A 214 15.30 -13.23 -11.21
C ALA A 214 13.81 -12.96 -11.48
N GLU A 215 12.93 -13.46 -10.61
CA GLU A 215 11.49 -13.24 -10.71
C GLU A 215 11.12 -11.77 -10.51
N GLY A 216 11.74 -11.07 -9.55
CA GLY A 216 11.58 -9.63 -9.36
C GLY A 216 11.96 -8.81 -10.60
N LEU A 217 13.08 -9.16 -11.25
CA LEU A 217 13.51 -8.51 -12.51
C LEU A 217 12.54 -8.79 -13.65
N ARG A 218 12.06 -10.03 -13.81
CA ARG A 218 11.04 -10.39 -14.80
C ARG A 218 9.75 -9.56 -14.61
N ILE A 219 9.24 -9.50 -13.39
CA ILE A 219 8.04 -8.71 -13.04
C ILE A 219 8.25 -7.23 -13.38
N ARG A 220 9.43 -6.65 -13.07
CA ARG A 220 9.80 -5.29 -13.44
C ARG A 220 9.70 -5.06 -14.94
N GLU A 221 10.36 -5.91 -15.71
CA GLU A 221 10.39 -5.81 -17.17
C GLU A 221 8.99 -5.91 -17.78
N ASP A 222 8.17 -6.85 -17.31
CA ASP A 222 6.80 -7.03 -17.75
C ASP A 222 5.94 -5.78 -17.50
N PHE A 223 6.04 -5.17 -16.30
CA PHE A 223 5.32 -3.92 -16.00
C PHE A 223 5.82 -2.73 -16.83
N LEU A 224 7.13 -2.55 -16.94
CA LEU A 224 7.69 -1.45 -17.73
C LEU A 224 7.28 -1.55 -19.19
N LYS A 225 7.31 -2.74 -19.78
CA LYS A 225 6.85 -3.01 -21.15
C LYS A 225 5.35 -2.74 -21.31
N ALA A 226 4.54 -3.22 -20.38
CA ALA A 226 3.09 -3.03 -20.43
C ALA A 226 2.69 -1.54 -20.32
N PHE A 227 3.29 -0.80 -19.38
CA PHE A 227 3.01 0.62 -19.23
C PHE A 227 3.53 1.46 -20.42
N SER A 228 4.68 1.09 -21.01
CA SER A 228 5.15 1.74 -22.23
C SER A 228 4.24 1.49 -23.44
N ALA A 229 3.50 0.38 -23.44
CA ALA A 229 2.48 0.07 -24.45
C ALA A 229 1.11 0.75 -24.17
N GLY A 230 1.02 1.61 -23.17
CA GLY A 230 -0.21 2.34 -22.81
C GLY A 230 -1.24 1.51 -22.03
N LEU A 231 -0.82 0.36 -21.47
CA LEU A 231 -1.69 -0.40 -20.60
C LEU A 231 -1.70 0.17 -19.18
N VAL A 232 -2.80 -0.06 -18.47
CA VAL A 232 -2.96 0.28 -17.05
C VAL A 232 -3.42 -0.94 -16.27
N CYS A 233 -2.94 -1.09 -15.03
CA CYS A 233 -3.36 -2.20 -14.18
C CYS A 233 -4.57 -1.78 -13.34
N ARG A 234 -5.67 -2.55 -13.42
CA ARG A 234 -6.94 -2.25 -12.73
C ARG A 234 -7.45 -3.36 -11.84
N ALA A 235 -7.01 -4.60 -12.01
CA ALA A 235 -7.51 -5.71 -11.22
C ALA A 235 -6.40 -6.72 -10.91
N PHE A 236 -6.71 -7.64 -10.01
CA PHE A 236 -5.83 -8.69 -9.58
C PHE A 236 -6.62 -9.99 -9.39
N GLU A 237 -6.22 -11.03 -10.09
CA GLU A 237 -6.78 -12.37 -9.93
C GLU A 237 -5.98 -13.14 -8.88
N ARG A 238 -6.68 -13.67 -7.89
CA ARG A 238 -6.06 -14.53 -6.86
C ARG A 238 -5.96 -15.95 -7.39
N ASP A 239 -4.79 -16.53 -7.24
CA ASP A 239 -4.51 -17.92 -7.53
C ASP A 239 -3.57 -18.46 -6.44
N GLU A 240 -3.65 -19.74 -6.14
CA GLU A 240 -2.86 -20.36 -5.06
C GLU A 240 -1.36 -20.46 -5.41
N GLN A 241 -1.01 -20.48 -6.68
CA GLN A 241 0.37 -20.62 -7.16
C GLN A 241 0.86 -19.38 -7.90
N ARG A 242 0.10 -18.89 -8.88
CA ARG A 242 0.45 -17.81 -9.79
C ARG A 242 -0.65 -16.77 -9.90
N PRO A 243 -0.89 -15.97 -8.85
CA PRO A 243 -1.82 -14.85 -8.93
C PRO A 243 -1.35 -13.83 -9.97
N LYS A 244 -2.33 -13.06 -10.54
CA LYS A 244 -2.10 -12.27 -11.75
C LYS A 244 -2.58 -10.84 -11.59
N TYR A 245 -1.75 -9.90 -12.01
CA TYR A 245 -2.19 -8.54 -12.34
C TYR A 245 -2.90 -8.56 -13.70
N LEU A 246 -4.03 -7.85 -13.78
CA LEU A 246 -4.82 -7.73 -14.99
C LEU A 246 -4.69 -6.31 -15.54
N LEU A 247 -4.22 -6.20 -16.77
CA LEU A 247 -3.91 -4.95 -17.43
C LEU A 247 -4.85 -4.73 -18.62
N TYR A 248 -5.20 -3.48 -18.84
CA TYR A 248 -6.19 -3.04 -19.81
C TYR A 248 -5.69 -1.84 -20.58
N ARG A 249 -6.10 -1.67 -21.84
CA ARG A 249 -5.93 -0.41 -22.55
C ARG A 249 -6.71 0.68 -21.84
N GLU A 250 -6.09 1.84 -21.68
CA GLU A 250 -6.79 3.00 -21.16
C GLU A 250 -7.59 3.61 -22.33
N ASN A 251 -8.92 3.37 -22.36
CA ASN A 251 -9.79 4.07 -23.29
C ASN A 251 -9.93 5.50 -22.77
N PHE A 252 -9.39 6.45 -23.53
CA PHE A 252 -9.52 7.90 -23.32
C PHE A 252 -10.92 8.37 -23.72
#